data_f8360e4ba2294464c14d7fbec9305e70
#
_entry.id   f8360e4ba2294464c14d7fbec9305e70
#
_cell.length_a   1.000
_cell.length_b   1.000
_cell.length_c   1.000
_cell.angle_alpha   90.00
_cell.angle_beta   90.00
_cell.angle_gamma   90.00
#
_symmetry.space_group_name_H-M   'P 1'
#
loop_
_entity.id
_entity.type
_entity.pdbx_description
1 polymer ?
#
loop_
_entity_poly.entity_id
_entity_poly.type
_entity_poly.pdbx_seq_one_letter_code
_entity_poly.pdbx_strand_id
1 'polypeptide(L)'
;MPEKLWDSKIESMSLNDLRELQLKRLKRMIDYVYRNNRFYRDRLKEVKVESGNIKTLKDIEKIPFLTKQDLREFYPFGLVWTEIDDIVEVHASSGTTGKPVVGPYTRNDVELWGEVMARSLWANGLRRNDIMQNAYGYGLFTGAHGFEKGAQKIGAVVITISSGNTKRQITIMKDFGTTALVCTPSYSMYMAETAEYMGLDPLKDFKLRIGCFGAESWSEEMRTNVEKRWGITAHEHYGLTEIIGPGIVSECKCKKLHINADHFYPEVINPDTGETLPAGEEGELVFTTLTKEAFPALRFRTRDLAILYEEECKCGRTLPIQSRIKGRSDDMMKVKGVIVFPSQIEAALMQFGDLSDNYQIIKTKKGDIISLSVEVEPTENRWKEGRIDDLEKEVEEEIFSILNLHVPVKIVEPKSIPRSIGKAVRVVER
;
A
#
# COMPACT_ATOMS: atom_id res chain seq x y z
N MET A 1 8.53 26.93 11.69
CA MET A 1 8.99 27.15 10.31
C MET A 1 8.31 26.13 9.43
N PRO A 2 7.89 26.50 8.20
CA PRO A 2 7.37 25.50 7.27
C PRO A 2 8.41 24.40 7.06
N GLU A 3 7.97 23.17 6.89
CA GLU A 3 8.86 22.03 6.65
C GLU A 3 9.61 22.22 5.34
N LYS A 4 10.92 21.96 5.33
CA LYS A 4 11.68 21.96 4.09
C LYS A 4 11.25 20.73 3.26
N LEU A 5 10.62 20.96 2.12
CA LEU A 5 10.26 19.92 1.17
C LEU A 5 11.51 19.28 0.56
N TRP A 6 11.44 18.02 0.12
CA TRP A 6 12.53 17.34 -0.58
C TRP A 6 12.79 17.99 -1.93
N ASP A 7 11.76 18.09 -2.75
CA ASP A 7 11.74 18.83 -4.01
C ASP A 7 10.66 19.91 -3.96
N SER A 8 11.03 21.09 -3.46
CA SER A 8 10.07 22.19 -3.32
C SER A 8 9.48 22.64 -4.66
N LYS A 9 10.20 22.49 -5.77
CA LYS A 9 9.71 22.88 -7.10
C LYS A 9 8.52 22.01 -7.54
N ILE A 10 8.57 20.73 -7.25
CA ILE A 10 7.50 19.80 -7.62
C ILE A 10 6.43 19.73 -6.52
N GLU A 11 6.86 19.58 -5.27
CA GLU A 11 5.91 19.32 -4.16
C GLU A 11 5.03 20.52 -3.80
N SER A 12 5.41 21.75 -4.19
CA SER A 12 4.60 22.97 -4.03
C SER A 12 4.20 23.62 -5.35
N MET A 13 4.23 22.86 -6.44
CA MET A 13 3.83 23.31 -7.76
C MET A 13 2.31 23.57 -7.82
N SER A 14 1.87 24.65 -8.50
CA SER A 14 0.44 24.86 -8.68
C SER A 14 -0.23 23.70 -9.43
N LEU A 15 -1.52 23.46 -9.16
CA LEU A 15 -2.27 22.41 -9.87
C LEU A 15 -2.28 22.62 -11.38
N ASN A 16 -2.28 23.88 -11.85
CA ASN A 16 -2.24 24.18 -13.28
C ASN A 16 -0.88 23.78 -13.88
N ASP A 17 0.22 24.16 -13.24
CA ASP A 17 1.57 23.79 -13.71
C ASP A 17 1.76 22.27 -13.66
N LEU A 18 1.22 21.61 -12.62
CA LEU A 18 1.24 20.15 -12.53
C LEU A 18 0.48 19.50 -13.69
N ARG A 19 -0.72 19.99 -14.02
CA ARG A 19 -1.53 19.49 -15.14
C ARG A 19 -0.83 19.70 -16.49
N GLU A 20 -0.16 20.83 -16.69
CA GLU A 20 0.66 21.07 -17.88
C GLU A 20 1.83 20.10 -17.98
N LEU A 21 2.53 19.87 -16.88
CA LEU A 21 3.62 18.90 -16.81
C LEU A 21 3.12 17.47 -17.09
N GLN A 22 2.01 17.08 -16.49
CA GLN A 22 1.37 15.78 -16.70
C GLN A 22 0.96 15.60 -18.18
N LEU A 23 0.32 16.59 -18.79
CA LEU A 23 -0.06 16.53 -20.20
C LEU A 23 1.16 16.39 -21.13
N LYS A 24 2.22 17.13 -20.85
CA LYS A 24 3.48 17.03 -21.60
C LYS A 24 4.09 15.63 -21.46
N ARG A 25 4.14 15.10 -20.25
CA ARG A 25 4.67 13.76 -19.99
C ARG A 25 3.79 12.66 -20.59
N LEU A 26 2.46 12.78 -20.49
CA LEU A 26 1.51 11.87 -21.12
C LEU A 26 1.70 11.76 -22.64
N LYS A 27 1.82 12.90 -23.34
CA LYS A 27 2.09 12.90 -24.77
C LYS A 27 3.37 12.16 -25.13
N ARG A 28 4.45 12.41 -24.37
CA ARG A 28 5.72 11.72 -24.57
C ARG A 28 5.59 10.21 -24.31
N MET A 29 4.87 9.83 -23.28
CA MET A 29 4.63 8.44 -22.95
C MET A 29 3.83 7.72 -24.05
N ILE A 30 2.79 8.37 -24.59
CA ILE A 30 2.02 7.80 -25.71
C ILE A 30 2.91 7.60 -26.94
N ASP A 31 3.73 8.58 -27.30
CA ASP A 31 4.70 8.45 -28.40
C ASP A 31 5.69 7.32 -28.14
N TYR A 32 6.18 7.22 -26.89
CA TYR A 32 7.13 6.21 -26.49
C TYR A 32 6.54 4.79 -26.62
N VAL A 33 5.38 4.54 -26.06
CA VAL A 33 4.75 3.20 -26.13
C VAL A 33 4.29 2.87 -27.55
N TYR A 34 3.84 3.83 -28.32
CA TYR A 34 3.42 3.63 -29.71
C TYR A 34 4.59 3.17 -30.59
N ARG A 35 5.77 3.75 -30.42
CA ARG A 35 6.97 3.39 -31.19
C ARG A 35 7.54 2.05 -30.77
N ASN A 36 7.62 1.83 -29.48
CA ASN A 36 8.42 0.75 -28.93
C ASN A 36 7.60 -0.49 -28.58
N ASN A 37 6.27 -0.43 -28.45
CA ASN A 37 5.49 -1.59 -28.06
C ASN A 37 4.33 -1.93 -28.98
N ARG A 38 4.31 -3.20 -29.40
CA ARG A 38 3.27 -3.72 -30.29
C ARG A 38 1.89 -3.76 -29.61
N PHE A 39 1.80 -4.21 -28.38
CA PHE A 39 0.55 -4.31 -27.64
C PHE A 39 -0.16 -2.94 -27.52
N TYR A 40 0.53 -1.88 -27.08
CA TYR A 40 -0.06 -0.56 -27.05
C TYR A 40 -0.27 0.05 -28.43
N ARG A 41 0.67 -0.18 -29.34
CA ARG A 41 0.50 0.31 -30.71
C ARG A 41 -0.80 -0.19 -31.32
N ASP A 42 -1.10 -1.48 -31.20
CA ASP A 42 -2.29 -2.09 -31.78
C ASP A 42 -3.54 -1.54 -31.09
N ARG A 43 -3.57 -1.51 -29.75
CA ARG A 43 -4.69 -0.94 -28.96
C ARG A 43 -4.94 0.55 -29.22
N LEU A 44 -3.88 1.35 -29.33
CA LEU A 44 -4.00 2.79 -29.61
C LEU A 44 -4.50 3.04 -31.04
N LYS A 45 -4.10 2.20 -32.00
CA LYS A 45 -4.65 2.25 -33.39
C LYS A 45 -6.13 1.95 -33.44
N GLU A 46 -6.61 0.92 -32.72
CA GLU A 46 -8.02 0.56 -32.66
C GLU A 46 -8.90 1.74 -32.22
N VAL A 47 -8.45 2.48 -31.22
CA VAL A 47 -9.16 3.66 -30.68
C VAL A 47 -8.74 4.98 -31.35
N LYS A 48 -7.88 4.93 -32.38
CA LYS A 48 -7.38 6.08 -33.15
C LYS A 48 -6.75 7.16 -32.28
N VAL A 49 -5.97 6.74 -31.24
CA VAL A 49 -5.26 7.64 -30.34
C VAL A 49 -3.78 7.72 -30.73
N GLU A 50 -3.32 8.93 -30.97
CA GLU A 50 -1.92 9.32 -31.15
C GLU A 50 -1.61 10.51 -30.23
N SER A 51 -0.34 10.78 -29.95
CA SER A 51 0.03 11.90 -29.06
C SER A 51 -0.51 13.25 -29.54
N GLY A 52 -0.61 13.43 -30.86
CA GLY A 52 -1.21 14.60 -31.49
C GLY A 52 -2.70 14.79 -31.18
N ASN A 53 -3.42 13.73 -30.87
CA ASN A 53 -4.85 13.76 -30.57
C ASN A 53 -5.13 14.07 -29.08
N ILE A 54 -4.12 13.98 -28.22
CA ILE A 54 -4.22 14.32 -26.81
C ILE A 54 -4.04 15.84 -26.67
N LYS A 55 -5.11 16.55 -26.40
CA LYS A 55 -5.11 18.02 -26.24
C LYS A 55 -5.20 18.42 -24.77
N THR A 56 -5.91 17.62 -23.97
CA THR A 56 -6.13 17.80 -22.55
C THR A 56 -5.86 16.49 -21.79
N LEU A 57 -5.73 16.53 -20.48
CA LEU A 57 -5.60 15.31 -19.65
C LEU A 57 -6.84 14.42 -19.74
N LYS A 58 -8.04 15.00 -19.96
CA LYS A 58 -9.27 14.24 -20.14
C LYS A 58 -9.22 13.28 -21.35
N ASP A 59 -8.41 13.60 -22.36
CA ASP A 59 -8.27 12.72 -23.51
C ASP A 59 -7.64 11.36 -23.18
N ILE A 60 -7.10 11.17 -21.97
CA ILE A 60 -6.61 9.87 -21.47
C ILE A 60 -7.75 8.84 -21.42
N GLU A 61 -8.99 9.28 -21.19
CA GLU A 61 -10.17 8.41 -21.14
C GLU A 61 -10.40 7.63 -22.44
N LYS A 62 -9.83 8.10 -23.56
CA LYS A 62 -9.86 7.41 -24.86
C LYS A 62 -8.95 6.17 -24.90
N ILE A 63 -7.98 6.07 -23.99
CA ILE A 63 -7.02 4.97 -23.91
C ILE A 63 -7.67 3.80 -23.18
N PRO A 64 -7.66 2.58 -23.76
CA PRO A 64 -8.18 1.39 -23.08
C PRO A 64 -7.44 1.08 -21.78
N PHE A 65 -8.16 0.55 -20.80
CA PHE A 65 -7.57 0.14 -19.54
C PHE A 65 -6.56 -1.01 -19.72
N LEU A 66 -5.50 -0.95 -18.95
CA LEU A 66 -4.61 -2.06 -18.70
C LEU A 66 -5.09 -2.81 -17.45
N THR A 67 -5.13 -4.14 -17.51
CA THR A 67 -5.59 -4.98 -16.41
C THR A 67 -4.49 -5.94 -15.95
N LYS A 68 -4.65 -6.49 -14.75
CA LYS A 68 -3.74 -7.53 -14.24
C LYS A 68 -3.76 -8.80 -15.10
N GLN A 69 -4.86 -9.07 -15.79
CA GLN A 69 -4.96 -10.19 -16.72
C GLN A 69 -4.08 -9.96 -17.95
N ASP A 70 -4.10 -8.77 -18.55
CA ASP A 70 -3.19 -8.41 -19.65
C ASP A 70 -1.74 -8.71 -19.26
N LEU A 71 -1.32 -8.35 -18.02
CA LEU A 71 0.04 -8.58 -17.54
C LEU A 71 0.40 -10.08 -17.41
N ARG A 72 -0.58 -10.90 -17.05
CA ARG A 72 -0.39 -12.36 -16.91
C ARG A 72 -0.35 -13.07 -18.24
N GLU A 73 -1.11 -12.61 -19.22
CA GLU A 73 -1.11 -13.16 -20.58
C GLU A 73 0.24 -13.00 -21.26
N PHE A 74 0.90 -11.88 -21.02
CA PHE A 74 2.21 -11.56 -21.61
C PHE A 74 3.40 -11.88 -20.68
N TYR A 75 3.19 -12.70 -19.65
CA TYR A 75 4.24 -13.15 -18.73
C TYR A 75 5.37 -13.93 -19.46
N PRO A 76 6.65 -13.75 -19.10
CA PRO A 76 7.15 -12.81 -18.09
C PRO A 76 7.48 -11.41 -18.64
N PHE A 77 7.92 -11.27 -19.90
CA PHE A 77 8.48 -10.06 -20.47
C PHE A 77 7.77 -9.55 -21.73
N GLY A 78 6.62 -10.13 -22.07
CA GLY A 78 5.93 -9.77 -23.32
C GLY A 78 5.39 -8.33 -23.39
N LEU A 79 5.31 -7.65 -22.24
CA LEU A 79 4.99 -6.22 -22.15
C LEU A 79 6.20 -5.35 -21.75
N VAL A 80 7.42 -5.87 -21.80
CA VAL A 80 8.65 -5.10 -21.62
C VAL A 80 9.01 -4.43 -22.95
N TRP A 81 9.39 -3.18 -22.90
CA TRP A 81 9.55 -2.33 -24.07
C TRP A 81 10.98 -2.02 -24.44
N THR A 82 11.88 -2.26 -23.52
CA THR A 82 13.32 -2.05 -23.73
C THR A 82 13.97 -3.37 -24.05
N GLU A 83 15.13 -3.32 -24.69
CA GLU A 83 15.98 -4.51 -24.83
C GLU A 83 16.36 -5.03 -23.44
N ILE A 84 16.57 -6.34 -23.34
CA ILE A 84 16.95 -6.94 -22.06
C ILE A 84 18.25 -6.34 -21.49
N ASP A 85 19.11 -5.85 -22.36
CA ASP A 85 20.38 -5.20 -22.00
C ASP A 85 20.21 -3.88 -21.26
N ASP A 86 19.05 -3.23 -21.40
CA ASP A 86 18.70 -2.00 -20.66
C ASP A 86 18.07 -2.28 -19.30
N ILE A 87 17.66 -3.52 -19.02
CA ILE A 87 17.04 -3.92 -17.76
C ILE A 87 18.12 -4.20 -16.73
N VAL A 88 18.09 -3.45 -15.63
CA VAL A 88 19.08 -3.60 -14.54
C VAL A 88 18.51 -4.27 -13.30
N GLU A 89 17.19 -4.33 -13.17
CA GLU A 89 16.52 -4.90 -11.99
C GLU A 89 15.14 -5.48 -12.41
N VAL A 90 14.75 -6.58 -11.78
CA VAL A 90 13.43 -7.23 -12.00
C VAL A 90 12.81 -7.60 -10.68
N HIS A 91 11.55 -7.23 -10.49
CA HIS A 91 10.72 -7.63 -9.37
C HIS A 91 9.48 -8.39 -9.82
N ALA A 92 8.81 -9.04 -8.88
CA ALA A 92 7.54 -9.68 -9.16
C ALA A 92 6.59 -9.62 -7.96
N SER A 93 5.29 -9.62 -8.25
CA SER A 93 4.26 -9.76 -7.22
C SER A 93 4.25 -11.18 -6.64
N SER A 94 3.61 -11.38 -5.48
CA SER A 94 3.56 -12.69 -4.79
C SER A 94 2.90 -13.82 -5.59
N GLY A 95 2.10 -13.50 -6.62
CA GLY A 95 1.48 -14.49 -7.50
C GLY A 95 0.48 -15.44 -6.81
N THR A 96 -0.07 -15.11 -5.66
CA THR A 96 -0.98 -15.96 -4.86
C THR A 96 -2.18 -16.51 -5.65
N THR A 97 -2.59 -15.84 -6.73
CA THR A 97 -3.75 -16.19 -7.57
C THR A 97 -3.36 -16.62 -8.99
N GLY A 98 -2.12 -17.07 -9.22
CA GLY A 98 -1.63 -17.50 -10.54
C GLY A 98 -0.23 -17.01 -10.86
N LYS A 99 0.09 -16.80 -12.17
CA LYS A 99 1.40 -16.27 -12.58
C LYS A 99 1.64 -14.90 -11.93
N PRO A 100 2.84 -14.64 -11.36
CA PRO A 100 3.18 -13.34 -10.79
C PRO A 100 3.19 -12.26 -11.88
N VAL A 101 2.95 -11.03 -11.50
CA VAL A 101 3.23 -9.88 -12.37
C VAL A 101 4.69 -9.52 -12.23
N VAL A 102 5.36 -9.34 -13.35
CA VAL A 102 6.79 -9.00 -13.42
C VAL A 102 6.93 -7.49 -13.65
N GLY A 103 7.74 -6.84 -12.83
CA GLY A 103 8.08 -5.42 -12.92
C GLY A 103 9.58 -5.25 -13.23
N PRO A 104 9.96 -5.04 -14.48
CA PRO A 104 11.32 -4.71 -14.86
C PRO A 104 11.60 -3.21 -14.66
N TYR A 105 12.88 -2.87 -14.52
CA TYR A 105 13.35 -1.49 -14.33
C TYR A 105 14.60 -1.25 -15.18
N THR A 106 14.62 -0.11 -15.89
CA THR A 106 15.84 0.46 -16.44
C THR A 106 16.64 1.16 -15.34
N ARG A 107 17.85 1.60 -15.66
CA ARG A 107 18.63 2.45 -14.74
C ARG A 107 17.85 3.74 -14.39
N ASN A 108 17.19 4.36 -15.36
CA ASN A 108 16.38 5.56 -15.14
C ASN A 108 15.16 5.27 -14.24
N ASP A 109 14.53 4.10 -14.40
CA ASP A 109 13.43 3.69 -13.52
C ASP A 109 13.89 3.50 -12.07
N VAL A 110 15.09 2.93 -11.86
CA VAL A 110 15.69 2.78 -10.53
C VAL A 110 15.98 4.14 -9.89
N GLU A 111 16.52 5.09 -10.67
CA GLU A 111 16.75 6.47 -10.20
C GLU A 111 15.46 7.20 -9.87
N LEU A 112 14.46 7.08 -10.73
CA LEU A 112 13.11 7.58 -10.49
C LEU A 112 12.53 7.03 -9.19
N TRP A 113 12.64 5.71 -8.99
CA TRP A 113 12.13 5.04 -7.80
C TRP A 113 12.81 5.55 -6.52
N GLY A 114 14.14 5.70 -6.55
CA GLY A 114 14.89 6.33 -5.46
C GLY A 114 14.42 7.76 -5.16
N GLU A 115 14.09 8.55 -6.20
CA GLU A 115 13.62 9.93 -6.05
C GLU A 115 12.25 10.02 -5.40
N VAL A 116 11.24 9.29 -5.90
CA VAL A 116 9.89 9.32 -5.35
C VAL A 116 9.85 8.73 -3.93
N MET A 117 10.71 7.75 -3.64
CA MET A 117 10.84 7.19 -2.29
C MET A 117 11.56 8.12 -1.33
N ALA A 118 12.59 8.85 -1.79
CA ALA A 118 13.24 9.87 -0.96
C ALA A 118 12.25 10.99 -0.59
N ARG A 119 11.47 11.46 -1.54
CA ARG A 119 10.38 12.43 -1.34
C ARG A 119 9.37 11.91 -0.29
N SER A 120 8.94 10.66 -0.42
CA SER A 120 8.01 10.00 0.48
C SER A 120 8.55 9.88 1.91
N LEU A 121 9.74 9.35 2.06
CA LEU A 121 10.39 9.17 3.37
C LEU A 121 10.73 10.52 4.04
N TRP A 122 11.11 11.52 3.24
CA TRP A 122 11.33 12.87 3.75
C TRP A 122 10.05 13.48 4.30
N ALA A 123 8.90 13.24 3.63
CA ALA A 123 7.59 13.66 4.10
C ALA A 123 7.18 13.00 5.42
N ASN A 124 7.62 11.76 5.66
CA ASN A 124 7.43 11.05 6.93
C ASN A 124 8.38 11.54 8.04
N GLY A 125 9.36 12.35 7.71
CA GLY A 125 10.33 12.87 8.68
C GLY A 125 11.64 12.10 8.76
N LEU A 126 11.98 11.20 7.82
CA LEU A 126 13.29 10.59 7.73
C LEU A 126 14.36 11.62 7.34
N ARG A 127 15.52 11.59 7.96
CA ARG A 127 16.64 12.52 7.74
C ARG A 127 17.96 11.78 7.68
N ARG A 128 19.06 12.49 7.29
CA ARG A 128 20.39 11.89 7.14
C ARG A 128 20.97 11.23 8.40
N ASN A 129 20.54 11.71 9.56
CA ASN A 129 20.99 11.19 10.85
C ASN A 129 20.18 10.02 11.37
N ASP A 130 19.22 9.53 10.59
CA ASP A 130 18.41 8.37 10.96
C ASP A 130 19.07 7.05 10.61
N ILE A 131 18.70 6.04 11.39
CA ILE A 131 19.03 4.64 11.17
C ILE A 131 17.70 3.92 10.89
N MET A 132 17.48 3.56 9.64
CA MET A 132 16.27 2.88 9.19
C MET A 132 16.49 1.37 9.14
N GLN A 133 15.71 0.63 9.91
CA GLN A 133 15.67 -0.83 9.80
C GLN A 133 14.63 -1.25 8.79
N ASN A 134 15.09 -1.93 7.74
CA ASN A 134 14.23 -2.43 6.67
C ASN A 134 13.89 -3.90 6.91
N ALA A 135 12.71 -4.12 7.49
CA ALA A 135 12.17 -5.42 7.84
C ALA A 135 11.15 -5.96 6.81
N TYR A 136 11.09 -5.37 5.61
CA TYR A 136 10.46 -6.01 4.46
C TYR A 136 11.37 -7.09 3.85
N GLY A 137 10.78 -8.09 3.22
CA GLY A 137 11.54 -9.14 2.52
C GLY A 137 12.27 -8.62 1.27
N TYR A 138 13.56 -8.96 1.14
CA TYR A 138 14.42 -8.61 0.00
C TYR A 138 14.36 -9.61 -1.17
N GLY A 139 13.30 -10.39 -1.29
CA GLY A 139 13.11 -11.28 -2.44
C GLY A 139 12.67 -10.53 -3.71
N LEU A 140 11.84 -11.16 -4.52
CA LEU A 140 11.30 -10.52 -5.73
C LEU A 140 10.31 -9.38 -5.43
N PHE A 141 9.85 -9.24 -4.20
CA PHE A 141 8.89 -8.22 -3.81
C PHE A 141 9.54 -6.83 -3.74
N THR A 142 8.82 -5.81 -4.23
CA THR A 142 9.34 -4.45 -4.39
C THR A 142 9.54 -3.68 -3.08
N GLY A 143 8.85 -4.07 -1.99
CA GLY A 143 8.75 -3.27 -0.77
C GLY A 143 10.12 -2.85 -0.21
N ALA A 144 10.97 -3.82 0.13
CA ALA A 144 12.28 -3.56 0.72
C ALA A 144 13.16 -2.64 -0.14
N HIS A 145 13.24 -2.93 -1.43
CA HIS A 145 14.13 -2.23 -2.36
C HIS A 145 13.76 -0.76 -2.53
N GLY A 146 12.48 -0.43 -2.61
CA GLY A 146 12.05 0.96 -2.72
C GLY A 146 12.41 1.80 -1.49
N PHE A 147 12.14 1.27 -0.29
CA PHE A 147 12.52 1.95 0.95
C PHE A 147 14.03 2.15 1.09
N GLU A 148 14.81 1.13 0.74
CA GLU A 148 16.28 1.22 0.74
C GLU A 148 16.78 2.32 -0.19
N LYS A 149 16.34 2.33 -1.47
CA LYS A 149 16.75 3.32 -2.46
C LYS A 149 16.44 4.76 -2.00
N GLY A 150 15.25 4.98 -1.47
CA GLY A 150 14.83 6.29 -0.96
C GLY A 150 15.66 6.75 0.24
N ALA A 151 15.89 5.87 1.22
CA ALA A 151 16.67 6.19 2.41
C ALA A 151 18.14 6.45 2.08
N GLN A 152 18.75 5.65 1.19
CA GLN A 152 20.12 5.88 0.70
C GLN A 152 20.23 7.22 -0.03
N LYS A 153 19.23 7.60 -0.84
CA LYS A 153 19.22 8.88 -1.54
C LYS A 153 19.13 10.07 -0.58
N ILE A 154 18.39 9.94 0.53
CA ILE A 154 18.40 10.92 1.63
C ILE A 154 19.77 10.97 2.32
N GLY A 155 20.51 9.86 2.32
CA GLY A 155 21.76 9.68 3.04
C GLY A 155 21.57 9.17 4.47
N ALA A 156 20.43 8.54 4.78
CA ALA A 156 20.20 7.82 6.02
C ALA A 156 20.89 6.46 6.02
N VAL A 157 21.19 5.95 7.20
CA VAL A 157 21.75 4.59 7.34
C VAL A 157 20.63 3.57 7.16
N VAL A 158 20.88 2.52 6.38
CA VAL A 158 19.89 1.44 6.15
C VAL A 158 20.44 0.13 6.70
N ILE A 159 19.66 -0.50 7.59
CA ILE A 159 19.89 -1.87 8.05
C ILE A 159 19.06 -2.79 7.16
N THR A 160 19.69 -3.50 6.24
CA THR A 160 19.09 -4.39 5.26
C THR A 160 18.85 -5.79 5.83
N ILE A 161 18.08 -5.88 6.93
CA ILE A 161 17.94 -7.12 7.70
C ILE A 161 16.96 -8.12 7.08
N SER A 162 16.08 -7.67 6.14
CA SER A 162 15.00 -8.47 5.55
C SER A 162 13.89 -8.82 6.56
N SER A 163 12.88 -9.56 6.15
CA SER A 163 11.82 -10.06 7.03
C SER A 163 12.22 -11.37 7.72
N GLY A 164 11.50 -11.72 8.79
CA GLY A 164 11.73 -12.96 9.55
C GLY A 164 12.78 -12.85 10.64
N ASN A 165 13.03 -13.96 11.33
CA ASN A 165 13.90 -14.03 12.51
C ASN A 165 13.66 -12.89 13.51
N THR A 166 12.43 -12.77 13.99
CA THR A 166 11.92 -11.60 14.74
C THR A 166 12.76 -11.27 15.96
N LYS A 167 13.26 -12.28 16.71
CA LYS A 167 14.14 -12.04 17.85
C LYS A 167 15.44 -11.32 17.44
N ARG A 168 16.04 -11.71 16.31
CA ARG A 168 17.23 -11.04 15.76
C ARG A 168 16.89 -9.60 15.34
N GLN A 169 15.71 -9.38 14.76
CA GLN A 169 15.22 -8.04 14.41
C GLN A 169 15.24 -7.12 15.64
N ILE A 170 14.67 -7.60 16.74
CA ILE A 170 14.60 -6.87 18.01
C ILE A 170 15.99 -6.56 18.58
N THR A 171 16.88 -7.58 18.61
CA THR A 171 18.25 -7.39 19.08
C THR A 171 18.98 -6.32 18.26
N ILE A 172 18.96 -6.43 16.93
CA ILE A 172 19.63 -5.46 16.04
C ILE A 172 19.03 -4.06 16.18
N MET A 173 17.70 -3.96 16.30
CA MET A 173 17.00 -2.69 16.49
C MET A 173 17.51 -1.96 17.75
N LYS A 174 17.68 -2.69 18.85
CA LYS A 174 18.20 -2.15 20.11
C LYS A 174 19.69 -1.79 19.99
N ASP A 175 20.52 -2.73 19.55
CA ASP A 175 21.98 -2.58 19.51
C ASP A 175 22.44 -1.46 18.57
N PHE A 176 21.78 -1.32 17.42
CA PHE A 176 22.14 -0.30 16.42
C PHE A 176 21.43 1.04 16.66
N GLY A 177 20.50 1.08 17.62
CA GLY A 177 19.77 2.31 17.96
C GLY A 177 18.89 2.79 16.80
N THR A 178 18.15 1.87 16.19
CA THR A 178 17.22 2.14 15.09
C THR A 178 16.25 3.27 15.44
N THR A 179 16.10 4.24 14.54
CA THR A 179 15.20 5.39 14.72
C THR A 179 13.97 5.34 13.82
N ALA A 180 14.04 4.55 12.74
CA ALA A 180 12.94 4.36 11.79
C ALA A 180 12.74 2.87 11.48
N LEU A 181 11.49 2.40 11.53
CA LEU A 181 11.12 1.02 11.19
C LEU A 181 10.28 1.00 9.91
N VAL A 182 10.62 0.13 8.95
CA VAL A 182 9.81 -0.12 7.76
C VAL A 182 9.46 -1.59 7.65
N CYS A 183 8.17 -1.90 7.65
CA CYS A 183 7.60 -3.24 7.55
C CYS A 183 6.09 -3.17 7.28
N THR A 184 5.39 -4.31 7.28
CA THR A 184 3.93 -4.30 7.32
C THR A 184 3.41 -3.92 8.72
N PRO A 185 2.22 -3.29 8.84
CA PRO A 185 1.62 -2.95 10.13
C PRO A 185 1.52 -4.17 11.08
N SER A 186 0.99 -5.27 10.58
CA SER A 186 0.86 -6.51 11.36
C SER A 186 2.20 -7.08 11.85
N TYR A 187 3.26 -6.97 11.03
CA TYR A 187 4.58 -7.40 11.44
C TYR A 187 5.19 -6.50 12.52
N SER A 188 4.91 -5.20 12.50
CA SER A 188 5.37 -4.28 13.55
C SER A 188 4.75 -4.63 14.91
N MET A 189 3.48 -5.05 14.94
CA MET A 189 2.80 -5.50 16.15
C MET A 189 3.40 -6.82 16.67
N TYR A 190 3.66 -7.77 15.78
CA TYR A 190 4.35 -9.00 16.15
C TYR A 190 5.78 -8.77 16.66
N MET A 191 6.49 -7.78 16.12
CA MET A 191 7.80 -7.40 16.64
C MET A 191 7.70 -6.81 18.06
N ALA A 192 6.67 -5.99 18.33
CA ALA A 192 6.44 -5.46 19.67
C ALA A 192 6.10 -6.57 20.68
N GLU A 193 5.21 -7.48 20.32
CA GLU A 193 4.90 -8.69 21.12
C GLU A 193 6.16 -9.50 21.42
N THR A 194 7.02 -9.66 20.41
CA THR A 194 8.29 -10.40 20.57
C THR A 194 9.28 -9.66 21.49
N ALA A 195 9.35 -8.33 21.41
CA ALA A 195 10.20 -7.51 22.30
C ALA A 195 9.77 -7.68 23.76
N GLU A 196 8.47 -7.59 24.03
CA GLU A 196 7.90 -7.81 25.36
C GLU A 196 8.17 -9.24 25.88
N TYR A 197 8.02 -10.26 25.01
CA TYR A 197 8.39 -11.63 25.34
C TYR A 197 9.87 -11.80 25.69
N MET A 198 10.75 -10.99 25.10
CA MET A 198 12.18 -10.94 25.41
C MET A 198 12.49 -10.12 26.69
N GLY A 199 11.49 -9.59 27.39
CA GLY A 199 11.64 -8.76 28.59
C GLY A 199 12.05 -7.33 28.29
N LEU A 200 11.82 -6.84 27.06
CA LEU A 200 12.13 -5.48 26.64
C LEU A 200 10.84 -4.64 26.59
N ASP A 201 10.95 -3.39 27.01
CA ASP A 201 9.86 -2.40 26.93
C ASP A 201 9.96 -1.63 25.59
N PRO A 202 9.00 -1.78 24.65
CA PRO A 202 9.03 -1.08 23.38
C PRO A 202 9.15 0.45 23.49
N LEU A 203 8.65 1.04 24.56
CA LEU A 203 8.69 2.47 24.80
C LEU A 203 10.00 2.99 25.38
N LYS A 204 10.79 2.12 26.06
CA LYS A 204 11.97 2.54 26.81
C LYS A 204 13.29 2.03 26.23
N ASP A 205 13.26 0.81 25.68
CA ASP A 205 14.48 0.11 25.27
C ASP A 205 14.91 0.44 23.83
N PHE A 206 14.10 1.15 23.05
CA PHE A 206 14.34 1.47 21.65
C PHE A 206 14.37 2.98 21.39
N LYS A 207 15.00 3.39 20.28
CA LYS A 207 15.09 4.79 19.84
C LYS A 207 14.17 5.11 18.67
N LEU A 208 13.18 4.23 18.42
CA LEU A 208 12.23 4.45 17.34
C LEU A 208 11.46 5.75 17.53
N ARG A 209 11.25 6.49 16.44
CA ARG A 209 10.46 7.71 16.41
C ARG A 209 9.46 7.75 15.24
N ILE A 210 9.74 7.02 14.15
CA ILE A 210 8.84 6.90 12.99
C ILE A 210 8.75 5.45 12.54
N GLY A 211 7.57 5.10 12.03
CA GLY A 211 7.32 3.88 11.30
C GLY A 211 6.72 4.19 9.93
N CYS A 212 7.16 3.49 8.90
CA CYS A 212 6.63 3.61 7.55
C CYS A 212 6.07 2.26 7.13
N PHE A 213 4.76 2.18 7.01
CA PHE A 213 4.03 0.94 6.87
C PHE A 213 3.22 0.88 5.58
N GLY A 214 2.99 -0.31 5.06
CA GLY A 214 2.22 -0.52 3.84
C GLY A 214 2.17 -1.98 3.42
N ALA A 215 1.84 -2.23 2.17
CA ALA A 215 1.66 -3.54 1.56
C ALA A 215 0.40 -4.31 2.01
N GLU A 216 -0.28 -3.86 3.04
CA GLU A 216 -1.58 -4.36 3.48
C GLU A 216 -2.47 -3.19 3.91
N SER A 217 -3.78 -3.36 3.81
CA SER A 217 -4.74 -2.40 4.37
C SER A 217 -4.73 -2.54 5.89
N TRP A 218 -4.87 -1.44 6.60
CA TRP A 218 -4.94 -1.38 8.05
C TRP A 218 -5.82 -0.23 8.51
N SER A 219 -6.47 -0.39 9.66
CA SER A 219 -7.41 0.60 10.20
C SER A 219 -6.72 1.73 10.95
N GLU A 220 -7.44 2.81 11.27
CA GLU A 220 -6.95 3.88 12.15
C GLU A 220 -6.75 3.39 13.59
N GLU A 221 -7.55 2.42 14.02
CA GLU A 221 -7.45 1.77 15.31
C GLU A 221 -6.13 0.98 15.38
N MET A 222 -5.81 0.19 14.35
CA MET A 222 -4.53 -0.51 14.24
C MET A 222 -3.36 0.50 14.24
N ARG A 223 -3.46 1.62 13.52
CA ARG A 223 -2.47 2.69 13.58
C ARG A 223 -2.25 3.18 15.01
N THR A 224 -3.35 3.47 15.70
CA THR A 224 -3.31 3.93 17.09
C THR A 224 -2.61 2.92 18.00
N ASN A 225 -2.86 1.64 17.80
CA ASN A 225 -2.23 0.58 18.56
C ASN A 225 -0.72 0.50 18.27
N VAL A 226 -0.31 0.58 17.00
CA VAL A 226 1.10 0.64 16.61
C VAL A 226 1.80 1.84 17.22
N GLU A 227 1.19 3.03 17.10
CA GLU A 227 1.75 4.28 17.65
C GLU A 227 1.90 4.24 19.17
N LYS A 228 0.88 3.74 19.88
CA LYS A 228 0.92 3.58 21.35
C LYS A 228 1.97 2.57 21.79
N ARG A 229 2.07 1.42 21.11
CA ARG A 229 2.92 0.33 21.54
C ARG A 229 4.41 0.62 21.34
N TRP A 230 4.76 1.32 20.25
CA TRP A 230 6.14 1.67 19.92
C TRP A 230 6.53 3.11 20.33
N GLY A 231 5.59 3.98 20.68
CA GLY A 231 5.85 5.39 20.95
C GLY A 231 6.29 6.18 19.71
N ILE A 232 5.82 5.82 18.52
CA ILE A 232 6.24 6.37 17.23
C ILE A 232 5.13 7.15 16.55
N THR A 233 5.48 7.89 15.49
CA THR A 233 4.52 8.33 14.48
C THR A 233 4.51 7.32 13.33
N ALA A 234 3.35 6.75 13.04
CA ALA A 234 3.16 5.79 11.98
C ALA A 234 2.69 6.48 10.69
N HIS A 235 3.30 6.15 9.56
CA HIS A 235 2.99 6.70 8.24
C HIS A 235 2.63 5.59 7.28
N GLU A 236 1.61 5.84 6.46
CA GLU A 236 1.14 4.91 5.44
C GLU A 236 1.84 5.13 4.10
N HIS A 237 2.17 4.02 3.44
CA HIS A 237 2.69 3.99 2.09
C HIS A 237 1.85 3.08 1.21
N TYR A 238 1.50 3.59 0.04
CA TYR A 238 0.80 2.81 -0.97
C TYR A 238 1.64 2.69 -2.23
N GLY A 239 1.64 1.50 -2.81
CA GLY A 239 2.32 1.21 -4.06
C GLY A 239 2.00 -0.18 -4.60
N LEU A 240 2.31 -0.38 -5.87
CA LEU A 240 2.03 -1.60 -6.63
C LEU A 240 3.24 -1.98 -7.47
N THR A 241 3.57 -3.27 -7.51
CA THR A 241 4.63 -3.81 -8.39
C THR A 241 4.38 -3.45 -9.85
N GLU A 242 3.12 -3.39 -10.25
CA GLU A 242 2.64 -3.06 -11.60
C GLU A 242 2.99 -1.63 -12.01
N ILE A 243 3.19 -0.73 -11.05
CA ILE A 243 3.50 0.69 -11.31
C ILE A 243 4.99 0.96 -11.07
N ILE A 244 5.42 1.00 -9.81
CA ILE A 244 6.83 1.25 -9.44
C ILE A 244 7.23 0.51 -8.14
N GLY A 245 6.31 -0.16 -7.45
CA GLY A 245 6.48 -0.58 -6.07
C GLY A 245 5.99 0.51 -5.11
N PRO A 246 6.52 0.61 -3.88
CA PRO A 246 6.25 1.73 -3.00
C PRO A 246 6.76 3.04 -3.61
N GLY A 247 6.16 4.17 -3.22
CA GLY A 247 6.52 5.50 -3.73
C GLY A 247 5.50 6.11 -4.69
N ILE A 248 4.36 5.44 -4.95
CA ILE A 248 3.24 6.07 -5.67
C ILE A 248 2.61 7.10 -4.77
N VAL A 249 2.28 6.71 -3.54
CA VAL A 249 1.60 7.54 -2.54
C VAL A 249 2.26 7.36 -1.19
N SER A 250 2.37 8.44 -0.44
CA SER A 250 2.86 8.41 0.93
C SER A 250 2.19 9.47 1.79
N GLU A 251 2.09 9.15 3.05
CA GLU A 251 1.52 10.04 4.03
C GLU A 251 2.50 11.12 4.46
N CYS A 252 2.05 12.37 4.61
CA CYS A 252 2.83 13.43 5.22
C CYS A 252 2.58 13.50 6.74
N LYS A 253 3.29 14.39 7.44
CA LYS A 253 3.09 14.63 8.88
C LYS A 253 1.68 15.07 9.26
N CYS A 254 0.89 15.60 8.31
CA CYS A 254 -0.50 15.98 8.52
C CYS A 254 -1.48 14.81 8.25
N LYS A 255 -0.98 13.59 8.13
CA LYS A 255 -1.76 12.37 7.86
C LYS A 255 -2.57 12.45 6.55
N LYS A 256 -2.02 13.14 5.54
CA LYS A 256 -2.59 13.21 4.20
C LYS A 256 -1.72 12.39 3.24
N LEU A 257 -2.35 11.53 2.44
CA LEU A 257 -1.72 10.62 1.50
C LEU A 257 -1.50 11.32 0.14
N HIS A 258 -0.32 11.94 -0.03
CA HIS A 258 0.04 12.63 -1.27
C HIS A 258 0.51 11.67 -2.35
N ILE A 259 0.01 11.87 -3.56
CA ILE A 259 0.39 11.13 -4.76
C ILE A 259 1.59 11.81 -5.42
N ASN A 260 2.61 11.07 -5.84
CA ASN A 260 3.69 11.56 -6.69
C ASN A 260 3.19 11.76 -8.14
N ALA A 261 2.20 12.65 -8.27
CA ALA A 261 1.35 12.80 -9.46
C ALA A 261 2.07 13.40 -10.66
N ASP A 262 3.25 13.95 -10.48
CA ASP A 262 4.15 14.34 -11.57
C ASP A 262 4.69 13.11 -12.35
N HIS A 263 4.74 11.93 -11.71
CA HIS A 263 5.17 10.67 -12.31
C HIS A 263 4.04 9.66 -12.53
N PHE A 264 2.98 9.70 -11.69
CA PHE A 264 1.88 8.74 -11.68
C PHE A 264 0.55 9.50 -11.75
N TYR A 265 -0.05 9.58 -12.93
CA TYR A 265 -1.33 10.26 -13.11
C TYR A 265 -2.46 9.40 -12.53
N PRO A 266 -3.18 9.90 -11.53
CA PRO A 266 -4.28 9.16 -10.93
C PRO A 266 -5.61 9.47 -11.61
N GLU A 267 -6.48 8.48 -11.71
CA GLU A 267 -7.91 8.60 -12.00
C GLU A 267 -8.68 7.80 -10.94
N VAL A 268 -9.93 8.18 -10.71
CA VAL A 268 -10.91 7.34 -10.02
C VAL A 268 -12.02 7.03 -10.99
N ILE A 269 -12.42 5.78 -11.08
CA ILE A 269 -13.47 5.31 -11.99
C ILE A 269 -14.57 4.57 -11.26
N ASN A 270 -15.76 4.56 -11.83
CA ASN A 270 -16.79 3.61 -11.44
C ASN A 270 -16.30 2.19 -11.80
N PRO A 271 -16.20 1.25 -10.84
CA PRO A 271 -15.63 -0.07 -11.09
C PRO A 271 -16.43 -0.92 -12.09
N ASP A 272 -17.74 -0.66 -12.24
CA ASP A 272 -18.66 -1.42 -13.09
C ASP A 272 -18.71 -0.85 -14.51
N THR A 273 -18.84 0.49 -14.64
CA THR A 273 -18.98 1.15 -15.96
C THR A 273 -17.64 1.55 -16.57
N GLY A 274 -16.61 1.78 -15.75
CA GLY A 274 -15.31 2.31 -16.17
C GLY A 274 -15.32 3.83 -16.44
N GLU A 275 -16.41 4.52 -16.15
CA GLU A 275 -16.49 5.99 -16.29
C GLU A 275 -15.64 6.68 -15.22
N THR A 276 -14.89 7.71 -15.63
CA THR A 276 -14.09 8.53 -14.71
C THR A 276 -15.01 9.35 -13.81
N LEU A 277 -14.76 9.31 -12.52
CA LEU A 277 -15.49 10.04 -11.49
C LEU A 277 -14.76 11.36 -11.14
N PRO A 278 -15.50 12.39 -10.75
CA PRO A 278 -14.90 13.63 -10.27
C PRO A 278 -14.18 13.46 -8.92
N ALA A 279 -13.27 14.39 -8.61
CA ALA A 279 -12.64 14.45 -7.31
C ALA A 279 -13.70 14.55 -6.20
N GLY A 280 -13.49 13.85 -5.08
CA GLY A 280 -14.41 13.75 -3.96
C GLY A 280 -15.36 12.56 -4.01
N GLU A 281 -15.48 11.86 -5.15
CA GLU A 281 -16.25 10.63 -5.26
C GLU A 281 -15.39 9.38 -5.05
N GLU A 282 -16.01 8.34 -4.45
CA GLU A 282 -15.38 7.05 -4.21
C GLU A 282 -15.45 6.17 -5.45
N GLY A 283 -14.34 5.56 -5.84
CA GLY A 283 -14.30 4.60 -6.93
C GLY A 283 -12.98 3.83 -6.98
N GLU A 284 -12.77 3.07 -8.04
CA GLU A 284 -11.55 2.31 -8.28
C GLU A 284 -10.42 3.23 -8.74
N LEU A 285 -9.28 3.16 -8.08
CA LEU A 285 -8.06 3.86 -8.49
C LEU A 285 -7.52 3.27 -9.80
N VAL A 286 -7.13 4.17 -10.68
CA VAL A 286 -6.43 3.85 -11.92
C VAL A 286 -5.19 4.73 -12.01
N PHE A 287 -4.04 4.14 -12.35
CA PHE A 287 -2.80 4.89 -12.52
C PHE A 287 -2.25 4.78 -13.93
N THR A 288 -1.76 5.90 -14.44
CA THR A 288 -0.94 5.96 -15.64
C THR A 288 0.47 6.41 -15.28
N THR A 289 1.48 5.59 -15.60
CA THR A 289 2.88 6.01 -15.46
C THR A 289 3.25 7.01 -16.56
N LEU A 290 3.83 8.12 -16.15
CA LEU A 290 4.18 9.20 -17.08
C LEU A 290 5.67 9.21 -17.46
N THR A 291 6.49 8.44 -16.76
CA THR A 291 7.97 8.51 -16.87
C THR A 291 8.67 7.17 -16.74
N LYS A 292 7.97 6.09 -16.43
CA LYS A 292 8.57 4.75 -16.33
C LYS A 292 8.87 4.19 -17.73
N GLU A 293 10.09 3.66 -17.92
CA GLU A 293 10.60 3.24 -19.24
C GLU A 293 10.41 1.74 -19.50
N ALA A 294 10.88 0.87 -18.59
CA ALA A 294 10.90 -0.57 -18.86
C ALA A 294 9.52 -1.17 -19.02
N PHE A 295 8.56 -0.68 -18.25
CA PHE A 295 7.19 -1.16 -18.26
C PHE A 295 6.22 0.00 -17.96
N PRO A 296 5.89 0.85 -18.97
CA PRO A 296 4.85 1.84 -18.81
C PRO A 296 3.46 1.20 -18.65
N ALA A 297 2.71 1.68 -17.67
CA ALA A 297 1.32 1.29 -17.46
C ALA A 297 0.41 2.45 -17.83
N LEU A 298 -0.40 2.30 -18.89
CA LEU A 298 -1.43 3.28 -19.26
C LEU A 298 -2.77 2.81 -18.71
N ARG A 299 -3.42 3.64 -17.89
CA ARG A 299 -4.72 3.38 -17.25
C ARG A 299 -4.81 2.01 -16.61
N PHE A 300 -3.84 1.67 -15.75
CA PHE A 300 -3.84 0.41 -15.03
C PHE A 300 -4.92 0.39 -13.94
N ARG A 301 -5.86 -0.54 -14.03
CA ARG A 301 -6.90 -0.80 -13.04
C ARG A 301 -6.31 -1.51 -11.83
N THR A 302 -6.31 -0.84 -10.66
CA THR A 302 -5.71 -1.38 -9.43
C THR A 302 -6.63 -2.33 -8.69
N ARG A 303 -7.94 -2.17 -8.84
CA ARG A 303 -9.01 -2.75 -8.02
C ARG A 303 -9.11 -2.18 -6.62
N ASP A 304 -8.26 -1.24 -6.22
CA ASP A 304 -8.30 -0.60 -4.92
C ASP A 304 -9.30 0.56 -4.94
N LEU A 305 -10.16 0.65 -3.91
CA LEU A 305 -11.20 1.68 -3.80
C LEU A 305 -10.71 2.82 -2.92
N ALA A 306 -10.77 4.04 -3.45
CA ALA A 306 -10.39 5.26 -2.74
C ALA A 306 -11.10 6.50 -3.31
N ILE A 307 -10.86 7.64 -2.68
CA ILE A 307 -11.32 8.96 -3.11
C ILE A 307 -10.10 9.81 -3.45
N LEU A 308 -10.13 10.56 -4.54
CA LEU A 308 -9.12 11.57 -4.86
C LEU A 308 -9.59 12.95 -4.40
N TYR A 309 -8.65 13.74 -3.86
CA TYR A 309 -8.88 15.12 -3.46
C TYR A 309 -7.84 16.04 -4.10
N GLU A 310 -8.28 17.21 -4.54
CA GLU A 310 -7.42 18.30 -5.00
C GLU A 310 -7.52 19.44 -3.98
N GLU A 311 -6.85 19.29 -2.84
CA GLU A 311 -6.88 20.25 -1.75
C GLU A 311 -5.47 20.59 -1.28
N GLU A 312 -5.28 21.81 -0.76
CA GLU A 312 -4.02 22.21 -0.15
C GLU A 312 -3.82 21.52 1.21
N CYS A 313 -2.59 21.08 1.45
CA CYS A 313 -2.24 20.50 2.74
C CYS A 313 -1.40 21.46 3.58
N LYS A 314 -1.71 21.48 4.89
CA LYS A 314 -0.94 22.27 5.89
C LYS A 314 0.56 21.92 5.93
N CYS A 315 0.97 20.80 5.34
CA CYS A 315 2.38 20.44 5.20
C CYS A 315 3.12 21.27 4.15
N GLY A 316 2.41 22.06 3.34
CA GLY A 316 2.94 22.88 2.24
C GLY A 316 3.00 22.20 0.88
N ARG A 317 2.55 20.92 0.78
CA ARG A 317 2.42 20.21 -0.49
C ARG A 317 1.11 20.53 -1.16
N THR A 318 1.16 20.65 -2.48
CA THR A 318 0.02 20.90 -3.37
C THR A 318 -0.33 19.71 -4.26
N LEU A 319 0.46 18.63 -4.15
CA LEU A 319 0.20 17.39 -4.89
C LEU A 319 -1.15 16.78 -4.50
N PRO A 320 -1.91 16.20 -5.45
CA PRO A 320 -3.17 15.52 -5.17
C PRO A 320 -3.06 14.51 -4.03
N ILE A 321 -4.17 14.37 -3.32
CA ILE A 321 -4.29 13.51 -2.14
C ILE A 321 -5.27 12.38 -2.46
N GLN A 322 -4.99 11.18 -1.98
CA GLN A 322 -6.00 10.12 -1.92
C GLN A 322 -6.45 9.85 -0.49
N SER A 323 -7.64 9.29 -0.34
CA SER A 323 -8.04 8.65 0.91
C SER A 323 -7.22 7.39 1.17
N ARG A 324 -7.32 6.84 2.35
CA ARG A 324 -6.89 5.45 2.60
C ARG A 324 -7.66 4.50 1.70
N ILE A 325 -7.06 3.34 1.41
CA ILE A 325 -7.74 2.29 0.67
C ILE A 325 -8.85 1.70 1.56
N LYS A 326 -10.08 1.82 1.11
CA LYS A 326 -11.26 1.26 1.80
C LYS A 326 -11.31 -0.26 1.71
N GLY A 327 -10.87 -0.78 0.58
CA GLY A 327 -10.84 -2.20 0.25
C GLY A 327 -10.57 -2.39 -1.24
N ARG A 328 -10.70 -3.62 -1.70
CA ARG A 328 -10.54 -3.94 -3.13
C ARG A 328 -11.90 -4.34 -3.72
N SER A 329 -12.16 -3.91 -4.95
CA SER A 329 -13.40 -4.28 -5.64
C SER A 329 -13.50 -5.79 -5.93
N ASP A 330 -12.36 -6.51 -5.98
CA ASP A 330 -12.30 -7.96 -6.17
C ASP A 330 -12.20 -8.76 -4.84
N ASP A 331 -11.91 -8.13 -3.71
CA ASP A 331 -11.92 -8.73 -2.36
C ASP A 331 -13.24 -8.44 -1.60
N MET A 332 -14.16 -7.76 -2.24
CA MET A 332 -15.45 -7.40 -1.72
C MET A 332 -16.31 -8.67 -1.51
N MET A 333 -16.72 -8.91 -0.27
CA MET A 333 -17.56 -10.06 0.08
C MET A 333 -19.03 -9.63 0.09
N LYS A 334 -19.84 -10.22 -0.79
CA LYS A 334 -21.30 -10.01 -0.76
C LYS A 334 -21.96 -11.11 0.09
N VAL A 335 -22.35 -10.76 1.32
CA VAL A 335 -22.92 -11.67 2.29
C VAL A 335 -24.34 -11.28 2.58
N LYS A 336 -25.31 -12.13 2.24
CA LYS A 336 -26.77 -11.87 2.43
C LYS A 336 -27.22 -10.49 1.90
N GLY A 337 -26.61 -10.03 0.79
CA GLY A 337 -26.92 -8.73 0.19
C GLY A 337 -26.13 -7.54 0.74
N VAL A 338 -25.36 -7.73 1.81
CA VAL A 338 -24.48 -6.71 2.39
C VAL A 338 -23.08 -6.83 1.79
N ILE A 339 -22.49 -5.69 1.46
CA ILE A 339 -21.09 -5.61 1.02
C ILE A 339 -20.19 -5.47 2.26
N VAL A 340 -19.25 -6.39 2.42
CA VAL A 340 -18.34 -6.45 3.55
C VAL A 340 -16.90 -6.37 3.07
N PHE A 341 -16.12 -5.47 3.66
CA PHE A 341 -14.68 -5.41 3.49
C PHE A 341 -13.97 -5.91 4.75
N PRO A 342 -12.87 -6.68 4.63
CA PRO A 342 -12.09 -7.15 5.80
C PRO A 342 -11.67 -6.04 6.75
N SER A 343 -11.36 -4.85 6.22
CA SER A 343 -10.96 -3.67 7.00
C SER A 343 -12.06 -3.16 7.96
N GLN A 344 -13.33 -3.37 7.64
CA GLN A 344 -14.44 -2.99 8.52
C GLN A 344 -14.52 -3.91 9.75
N ILE A 345 -14.26 -5.20 9.56
CA ILE A 345 -14.17 -6.17 10.66
C ILE A 345 -12.94 -5.85 11.53
N GLU A 346 -11.80 -5.55 10.91
CA GLU A 346 -10.60 -5.13 11.66
C GLU A 346 -10.88 -3.90 12.54
N ALA A 347 -11.52 -2.88 11.97
CA ALA A 347 -11.86 -1.67 12.72
C ALA A 347 -12.73 -1.97 13.96
N ALA A 348 -13.68 -2.88 13.85
CA ALA A 348 -14.48 -3.33 15.01
C ALA A 348 -13.61 -4.02 16.06
N LEU A 349 -12.80 -5.01 15.65
CA LEU A 349 -11.97 -5.78 16.57
C LEU A 349 -10.95 -4.94 17.34
N MET A 350 -10.31 -3.98 16.64
CA MET A 350 -9.24 -3.16 17.22
C MET A 350 -9.72 -2.12 18.23
N GLN A 351 -11.03 -1.95 18.42
CA GLN A 351 -11.60 -1.11 19.49
C GLN A 351 -11.51 -1.78 20.87
N PHE A 352 -11.41 -3.10 20.93
CA PHE A 352 -11.39 -3.86 22.17
C PHE A 352 -9.96 -4.03 22.71
N GLY A 353 -9.65 -3.36 23.81
CA GLY A 353 -8.34 -3.50 24.49
C GLY A 353 -8.07 -4.90 25.07
N ASP A 354 -9.12 -5.74 25.20
CA ASP A 354 -9.07 -7.12 25.67
C ASP A 354 -8.76 -8.13 24.55
N LEU A 355 -8.79 -7.69 23.29
CA LEU A 355 -8.39 -8.50 22.13
C LEU A 355 -6.94 -8.22 21.73
N SER A 356 -6.31 -9.20 21.10
CA SER A 356 -5.03 -9.04 20.41
C SER A 356 -5.25 -8.67 18.95
N ASP A 357 -4.18 -8.24 18.28
CA ASP A 357 -4.23 -7.90 16.85
C ASP A 357 -4.29 -9.13 15.92
N ASN A 358 -4.44 -10.32 16.50
CA ASN A 358 -4.40 -11.59 15.77
C ASN A 358 -5.81 -12.13 15.59
N TYR A 359 -6.28 -12.08 14.36
CA TYR A 359 -7.61 -12.54 13.97
C TYR A 359 -7.61 -13.14 12.55
N GLN A 360 -8.64 -13.94 12.26
CA GLN A 360 -8.95 -14.44 10.92
C GLN A 360 -10.45 -14.31 10.66
N ILE A 361 -10.78 -13.91 9.44
CA ILE A 361 -12.15 -13.91 8.89
C ILE A 361 -12.32 -15.21 8.13
N ILE A 362 -13.19 -16.07 8.59
CA ILE A 362 -13.47 -17.36 7.98
C ILE A 362 -14.62 -17.18 6.99
N LYS A 363 -14.33 -17.34 5.72
CA LYS A 363 -15.32 -17.32 4.63
C LYS A 363 -15.71 -18.75 4.30
N THR A 364 -16.98 -19.10 4.51
CA THR A 364 -17.53 -20.41 4.17
C THR A 364 -18.51 -20.28 3.02
N LYS A 365 -18.39 -21.13 2.01
CA LYS A 365 -19.30 -21.18 0.87
C LYS A 365 -20.06 -22.49 0.85
N LYS A 366 -21.40 -22.44 0.92
CA LYS A 366 -22.30 -23.58 0.74
C LYS A 366 -23.23 -23.32 -0.45
N GLY A 367 -22.92 -23.93 -1.59
CA GLY A 367 -23.61 -23.58 -2.86
C GLY A 367 -23.30 -22.12 -3.21
N ASP A 368 -24.34 -21.31 -3.39
CA ASP A 368 -24.22 -19.88 -3.69
C ASP A 368 -24.26 -18.98 -2.44
N ILE A 369 -24.41 -19.59 -1.25
CA ILE A 369 -24.51 -18.84 0.01
C ILE A 369 -23.12 -18.68 0.60
N ILE A 370 -22.70 -17.42 0.77
CA ILE A 370 -21.49 -17.05 1.50
C ILE A 370 -21.88 -16.68 2.92
N SER A 371 -21.19 -17.25 3.90
CA SER A 371 -21.26 -16.86 5.31
C SER A 371 -19.88 -16.49 5.84
N LEU A 372 -19.85 -15.59 6.81
CA LEU A 372 -18.63 -15.16 7.49
C LEU A 372 -18.72 -15.52 8.96
N SER A 373 -17.56 -15.83 9.55
CA SER A 373 -17.33 -15.84 10.98
C SER A 373 -15.93 -15.30 11.27
N VAL A 374 -15.68 -14.88 12.50
CA VAL A 374 -14.38 -14.35 12.91
C VAL A 374 -13.80 -15.24 14.01
N GLU A 375 -12.54 -15.59 13.87
CA GLU A 375 -11.73 -16.15 14.95
C GLU A 375 -10.74 -15.06 15.40
N VAL A 376 -10.68 -14.76 16.70
CA VAL A 376 -9.81 -13.71 17.26
C VAL A 376 -9.20 -14.16 18.57
N GLU A 377 -7.96 -13.80 18.82
CA GLU A 377 -7.28 -14.08 20.09
C GLU A 377 -7.54 -12.95 21.08
N PRO A 378 -7.78 -13.27 22.37
CA PRO A 378 -7.80 -12.30 23.44
C PRO A 378 -6.37 -11.97 23.89
N THR A 379 -6.20 -10.95 24.71
CA THR A 379 -4.98 -10.76 25.49
C THR A 379 -4.77 -11.92 26.48
N GLU A 380 -3.52 -12.21 26.83
CA GLU A 380 -3.21 -13.28 27.80
C GLU A 380 -3.89 -13.05 29.17
N ASN A 381 -4.05 -11.79 29.57
CA ASN A 381 -4.72 -11.43 30.82
C ASN A 381 -6.22 -11.76 30.74
N ARG A 382 -6.88 -11.37 29.68
CA ARG A 382 -8.32 -11.63 29.48
C ARG A 382 -8.62 -13.13 29.38
N TRP A 383 -7.73 -13.89 28.71
CA TRP A 383 -7.85 -15.35 28.64
C TRP A 383 -7.81 -16.01 30.03
N LYS A 384 -6.90 -15.56 30.89
CA LYS A 384 -6.78 -16.08 32.26
C LYS A 384 -7.98 -15.74 33.15
N GLU A 385 -8.65 -14.63 32.91
CA GLU A 385 -9.87 -14.20 33.62
C GLU A 385 -11.11 -15.05 33.28
N GLY A 386 -11.14 -15.71 32.12
CA GLY A 386 -12.15 -16.70 31.74
C GLY A 386 -13.53 -16.15 31.34
N ARG A 387 -13.73 -14.84 31.15
CA ARG A 387 -15.00 -14.23 30.72
C ARG A 387 -15.09 -14.10 29.21
N ILE A 388 -14.99 -15.22 28.51
CA ILE A 388 -14.85 -15.23 27.02
C ILE A 388 -16.19 -15.05 26.33
N ASP A 389 -17.26 -15.72 26.82
CA ASP A 389 -18.58 -15.68 26.18
C ASP A 389 -19.21 -14.27 26.17
N ASP A 390 -18.92 -13.45 27.21
CA ASP A 390 -19.39 -12.06 27.25
C ASP A 390 -18.67 -11.23 26.20
N LEU A 391 -17.35 -11.40 26.08
CA LEU A 391 -16.53 -10.69 25.09
C LEU A 391 -16.90 -11.07 23.65
N GLU A 392 -17.20 -12.34 23.37
CA GLU A 392 -17.70 -12.76 22.05
C GLU A 392 -18.95 -11.99 21.63
N LYS A 393 -19.92 -11.86 22.54
CA LYS A 393 -21.16 -11.11 22.29
C LYS A 393 -20.93 -9.62 22.08
N GLU A 394 -20.08 -8.99 22.92
CA GLU A 394 -19.75 -7.57 22.77
C GLU A 394 -19.12 -7.29 21.41
N VAL A 395 -18.22 -8.13 20.95
CA VAL A 395 -17.57 -8.04 19.65
C VAL A 395 -18.55 -8.29 18.50
N GLU A 396 -19.46 -9.26 18.62
CA GLU A 396 -20.52 -9.51 17.62
C GLU A 396 -21.46 -8.30 17.49
N GLU A 397 -21.82 -7.67 18.59
CA GLU A 397 -22.66 -6.47 18.62
C GLU A 397 -21.96 -5.29 17.94
N GLU A 398 -20.65 -5.10 18.17
CA GLU A 398 -19.87 -4.05 17.52
C GLU A 398 -19.75 -4.29 16.01
N ILE A 399 -19.43 -5.52 15.58
CA ILE A 399 -19.40 -5.86 14.16
C ILE A 399 -20.78 -5.62 13.53
N PHE A 400 -21.87 -5.97 14.22
CA PHE A 400 -23.23 -5.73 13.74
C PHE A 400 -23.53 -4.23 13.62
N SER A 401 -23.03 -3.39 14.56
CA SER A 401 -23.23 -1.95 14.50
C SER A 401 -22.62 -1.32 13.25
N ILE A 402 -21.47 -1.82 12.82
CA ILE A 402 -20.74 -1.32 11.64
C ILE A 402 -21.29 -1.88 10.32
N LEU A 403 -21.61 -3.18 10.29
CA LEU A 403 -21.96 -3.89 9.05
C LEU A 403 -23.46 -4.08 8.83
N ASN A 404 -24.28 -3.90 9.86
CA ASN A 404 -25.67 -4.32 9.89
C ASN A 404 -25.85 -5.79 9.44
N LEU A 405 -24.90 -6.66 9.81
CA LEU A 405 -24.82 -8.07 9.49
C LEU A 405 -24.34 -8.85 10.71
N HIS A 406 -25.07 -9.89 11.10
CA HIS A 406 -24.60 -10.79 12.16
C HIS A 406 -23.45 -11.66 11.63
N VAL A 407 -22.28 -11.51 12.22
CA VAL A 407 -21.07 -12.27 11.95
C VAL A 407 -20.66 -12.96 13.26
N PRO A 408 -20.79 -14.28 13.37
CA PRO A 408 -20.39 -15.01 14.58
C PRO A 408 -18.90 -14.78 14.89
N VAL A 409 -18.60 -14.53 16.15
CA VAL A 409 -17.25 -14.36 16.65
C VAL A 409 -16.89 -15.54 17.57
N LYS A 410 -15.71 -16.06 17.42
CA LYS A 410 -15.12 -17.08 18.28
C LYS A 410 -13.80 -16.58 18.84
N ILE A 411 -13.71 -16.48 20.14
CA ILE A 411 -12.45 -16.20 20.81
C ILE A 411 -11.67 -17.51 20.96
N VAL A 412 -10.47 -17.52 20.41
CA VAL A 412 -9.59 -18.71 20.39
C VAL A 412 -8.41 -18.53 21.35
N GLU A 413 -7.77 -19.64 21.70
CA GLU A 413 -6.62 -19.61 22.60
C GLU A 413 -5.51 -18.67 22.09
N PRO A 414 -4.89 -17.87 22.98
CA PRO A 414 -3.75 -17.03 22.60
C PRO A 414 -2.65 -17.82 21.92
N LYS A 415 -2.08 -17.27 20.84
CA LYS A 415 -1.04 -17.87 20.00
C LYS A 415 -1.50 -19.04 19.12
N SER A 416 -2.80 -19.26 18.97
CA SER A 416 -3.37 -20.29 18.08
C SER A 416 -3.44 -19.82 16.62
N ILE A 417 -3.56 -18.52 16.37
CA ILE A 417 -3.56 -17.93 15.02
C ILE A 417 -2.11 -17.70 14.56
N PRO A 418 -1.74 -18.19 13.34
CA PRO A 418 -0.39 -18.01 12.83
C PRO A 418 0.03 -16.53 12.70
N ARG A 419 1.23 -16.20 13.18
CA ARG A 419 1.81 -14.85 13.04
C ARG A 419 2.38 -14.65 11.65
N SER A 420 2.08 -13.52 11.04
CA SER A 420 2.63 -13.13 9.73
C SER A 420 3.93 -12.37 9.90
N ILE A 421 4.97 -12.79 9.18
CA ILE A 421 6.27 -12.09 9.08
C ILE A 421 6.36 -11.21 7.83
N GLY A 422 5.25 -11.02 7.16
CA GLY A 422 5.03 -10.20 5.96
C GLY A 422 3.57 -9.79 5.89
N LYS A 423 2.96 -9.82 4.71
CA LYS A 423 1.54 -9.49 4.53
C LYS A 423 0.65 -10.50 5.27
N ALA A 424 -0.23 -10.01 6.14
CA ALA A 424 -1.16 -10.86 6.87
C ALA A 424 -2.23 -11.45 5.95
N VAL A 425 -2.54 -12.73 6.12
CA VAL A 425 -3.68 -13.40 5.48
C VAL A 425 -4.84 -13.35 6.45
N ARG A 426 -5.72 -12.36 6.27
CA ARG A 426 -6.85 -12.11 7.16
C ARG A 426 -8.10 -12.90 6.79
N VAL A 427 -8.30 -13.23 5.51
CA VAL A 427 -9.46 -14.01 5.04
C VAL A 427 -9.03 -15.41 4.67
N VAL A 428 -9.69 -16.40 5.28
CA VAL A 428 -9.43 -17.84 5.07
C VAL A 428 -10.71 -18.49 4.55
N GLU A 429 -10.64 -19.21 3.44
CA GLU A 429 -11.76 -19.99 2.92
C GLU A 429 -11.76 -21.40 3.57
N ARG A 430 -12.93 -21.81 4.12
CA ARG A 430 -13.17 -23.16 4.70
C ARG A 430 -14.43 -23.79 4.15
#